data_9fee8a9d40a4c665ac35438532eb9d04
#
_entry.id   9fee8a9d40a4c665ac35438532eb9d04
#
_cell.length_a   1.000
_cell.length_b   1.000
_cell.length_c   1.000
_cell.angle_alpha   90.00
_cell.angle_beta   90.00
_cell.angle_gamma   90.00
#
_symmetry.space_group_name_H-M   'P 1'
#
loop_
_entity.id
_entity.type
_entity.pdbx_description
1 polymer ?
#
loop_
_entity_poly.entity_id
_entity_poly.type
_entity_poly.pdbx_seq_one_letter_code
_entity_poly.pdbx_strand_id
1 'polypeptide(L)' 'MQLINKYYKFNYITMGKGTVKFFNESKGYGFITDEETGKDIFVHASGINAEELREGDRVSYEEEEGRKGKVAAKVAVI' A
#
# COMPACT_ATOMS: atom_id res chain seq x y z
N MET A 1 -14.56 -20.18 15.64
CA MET A 1 -14.25 -19.65 15.15
C MET A 1 -14.47 -19.28 13.84
N GLN A 2 -14.88 -19.94 12.98
CA GLN A 2 -15.08 -19.57 11.74
C GLN A 2 -16.24 -18.78 11.56
N LEU A 3 -17.18 -18.84 12.38
CA LEU A 3 -18.30 -18.11 12.24
C LEU A 3 -17.99 -16.72 12.16
N ILE A 4 -17.03 -16.31 12.82
CA ILE A 4 -16.63 -15.02 12.86
C ILE A 4 -16.27 -14.46 11.59
N ASN A 5 -15.67 -15.21 10.79
CA ASN A 5 -15.23 -14.74 9.51
C ASN A 5 -16.27 -14.25 8.62
N LYS A 6 -17.46 -14.65 8.81
CA LYS A 6 -18.47 -14.20 7.96
C LYS A 6 -18.65 -12.74 8.09
N TYR A 7 -18.45 -12.22 9.26
CA TYR A 7 -18.69 -10.83 9.51
C TYR A 7 -17.45 -9.99 9.52
N TYR A 8 -16.31 -10.60 9.61
CA TYR A 8 -15.10 -9.83 9.69
C TYR A 8 -14.26 -10.04 8.47
N LYS A 9 -14.54 -9.33 7.45
CA LYS A 9 -13.83 -9.49 6.28
C LYS A 9 -12.47 -8.99 6.39
N PHE A 10 -12.18 -8.21 7.34
CA PHE A 10 -10.92 -7.68 7.38
C PHE A 10 -9.98 -8.52 8.14
N ASN A 11 -10.31 -9.70 8.42
CA ASN A 11 -9.46 -10.55 9.16
C ASN A 11 -8.10 -10.71 8.62
N TYR A 12 -7.92 -10.56 7.35
CA TYR A 12 -6.61 -10.74 6.80
C TYR A 12 -6.07 -9.43 6.34
N ILE A 13 -5.03 -8.95 7.02
CA ILE A 13 -4.35 -7.77 6.56
C ILE A 13 -3.13 -8.26 5.84
N THR A 14 -3.03 -7.96 4.58
CA THR A 14 -1.91 -8.39 3.78
C THR A 14 -0.83 -7.33 3.85
N MET A 15 0.34 -7.73 4.30
CA MET A 15 1.46 -6.82 4.40
C MET A 15 2.36 -7.04 3.21
N GLY A 16 2.88 -5.97 2.67
CA GLY A 16 3.77 -6.07 1.54
C GLY A 16 4.99 -5.19 1.70
N LYS A 17 5.96 -5.41 0.84
CA LYS A 17 7.13 -4.58 0.76
C LYS A 17 7.40 -4.30 -0.69
N GLY A 18 7.93 -3.15 -0.96
CA GLY A 18 8.21 -2.80 -2.34
C GLY A 18 9.07 -1.56 -2.42
N THR A 19 9.17 -1.04 -3.63
CA THR A 19 9.98 0.12 -3.90
C THR A 19 9.11 1.16 -4.58
N VAL A 20 9.23 2.39 -4.16
CA VAL A 20 8.45 3.47 -4.74
C VAL A 20 8.88 3.65 -6.19
N LYS A 21 7.94 3.48 -7.11
CA LYS A 21 8.22 3.66 -8.51
C LYS A 21 8.22 5.14 -8.84
N PHE A 22 7.24 5.84 -8.33
CA PHE A 22 7.24 7.29 -8.38
C PHE A 22 6.14 7.81 -7.46
N PHE A 23 6.27 9.04 -7.05
CA PHE A 23 5.25 9.67 -6.24
C PHE A 23 5.15 11.13 -6.66
N ASN A 24 3.93 11.56 -6.95
CA ASN A 24 3.69 12.94 -7.35
C ASN A 24 3.11 13.68 -6.16
N GLU A 25 3.92 14.48 -5.52
CA GLU A 25 3.48 15.20 -4.35
C GLU A 25 2.40 16.21 -4.62
N SER A 26 2.47 16.85 -5.76
CA SER A 26 1.48 17.84 -6.10
C SER A 26 0.10 17.25 -6.23
N LYS A 27 0.01 16.08 -6.80
CA LYS A 27 -1.26 15.43 -6.98
C LYS A 27 -1.59 14.44 -5.88
N GLY A 28 -0.63 14.11 -5.05
CA GLY A 28 -0.89 13.30 -3.89
C GLY A 28 -1.05 11.82 -4.16
N TYR A 29 -0.37 11.26 -5.16
CA TYR A 29 -0.46 9.85 -5.40
C TYR A 29 0.80 9.32 -6.06
N GLY A 30 0.93 8.02 -6.05
CA GLY A 30 2.06 7.38 -6.69
C GLY A 30 1.83 5.89 -6.80
N PHE A 31 2.90 5.17 -7.11
CA PHE A 31 2.84 3.73 -7.23
C PHE A 31 4.05 3.09 -6.57
N ILE A 32 3.81 1.94 -5.98
CA ILE A 32 4.85 1.14 -5.36
C ILE A 32 4.91 -0.16 -6.14
N THR A 33 6.11 -0.59 -6.50
CA THR A 33 6.26 -1.87 -7.16
C THR A 33 6.50 -2.93 -6.09
N ASP A 34 5.58 -3.86 -5.98
CA ASP A 34 5.64 -4.90 -4.98
C ASP A 34 6.81 -5.82 -5.27
N GLU A 35 7.62 -6.12 -4.26
CA GLU A 35 8.84 -6.88 -4.53
C GLU A 35 8.56 -8.36 -4.75
N GLU A 36 7.44 -8.87 -4.31
CA GLU A 36 7.14 -10.26 -4.55
C GLU A 36 6.50 -10.52 -5.89
N THR A 37 5.59 -9.68 -6.29
CA THR A 37 4.83 -9.92 -7.51
C THR A 37 5.30 -9.11 -8.68
N GLY A 38 6.02 -8.03 -8.42
CA GLY A 38 6.45 -7.12 -9.47
C GLY A 38 5.34 -6.22 -9.97
N LYS A 39 4.18 -6.27 -9.35
CA LYS A 39 3.06 -5.44 -9.79
C LYS A 39 3.07 -4.11 -9.09
N ASP A 40 2.51 -3.12 -9.76
CA ASP A 40 2.44 -1.80 -9.19
C ASP A 40 1.17 -1.65 -8.37
N ILE A 41 1.30 -1.02 -7.21
CA ILE A 41 0.17 -0.80 -6.33
C ILE A 41 0.04 0.68 -6.11
N PHE A 42 -1.18 1.17 -6.27
CA PHE A 42 -1.47 2.60 -6.11
C PHE A 42 -1.35 3.00 -4.65
N VAL A 43 -0.82 4.19 -4.41
CA VAL A 43 -0.77 4.75 -3.06
C VAL A 43 -1.21 6.20 -3.12
N HIS A 44 -2.08 6.58 -2.19
CA HIS A 44 -2.52 7.95 -2.08
C HIS A 44 -1.80 8.58 -0.89
N ALA A 45 -1.60 9.88 -0.94
CA ALA A 45 -0.90 10.59 0.11
C ALA A 45 -1.46 10.31 1.51
N SER A 46 -2.76 10.13 1.60
CA SER A 46 -3.39 9.87 2.89
C SER A 46 -2.99 8.52 3.47
N GLY A 47 -2.45 7.63 2.65
CA GLY A 47 -2.03 6.34 3.11
C GLY A 47 -0.56 6.25 3.46
N ILE A 48 0.12 7.37 3.50
CA ILE A 48 1.54 7.38 3.76
C ILE A 48 1.82 7.80 5.18
N ASN A 49 2.63 7.00 5.85
CA ASN A 49 2.98 7.28 7.21
C ASN A 49 4.45 7.70 7.27
N ALA A 50 4.79 8.70 6.48
CA ALA A 50 6.14 9.20 6.40
C ALA A 50 6.04 10.63 5.90
N GLU A 51 7.10 11.40 6.08
CA GLU A 51 7.06 12.79 5.68
C GLU A 51 7.04 12.93 4.18
N GLU A 52 7.76 12.10 3.50
CA GLU A 52 7.73 12.13 2.05
C GLU A 52 8.20 10.80 1.51
N LEU A 53 7.76 10.48 0.31
CA LEU A 53 8.21 9.31 -0.39
C LEU A 53 8.97 9.74 -1.61
N ARG A 54 10.07 9.08 -1.87
CA ARG A 54 10.86 9.38 -3.04
C ARG A 54 11.00 8.16 -3.90
N GLU A 55 11.18 8.38 -5.17
CA GLU A 55 11.40 7.31 -6.10
C GLU A 55 12.58 6.49 -5.63
N GLY A 56 12.45 5.20 -5.59
CA GLY A 56 13.50 4.30 -5.15
C GLY A 56 13.49 3.93 -3.68
N ASP A 57 12.66 4.60 -2.88
CA ASP A 57 12.60 4.26 -1.47
C ASP A 57 12.01 2.89 -1.26
N ARG A 58 12.57 2.12 -0.33
CA ARG A 58 11.96 0.86 0.01
C ARG A 58 10.95 1.10 1.11
N VAL A 59 9.81 0.47 0.99
CA VAL A 59 8.70 0.73 1.90
C VAL A 59 8.01 -0.57 2.29
N SER A 60 7.36 -0.54 3.43
CA SER A 60 6.42 -1.59 3.81
C SER A 60 5.04 -0.95 3.75
N TYR A 61 4.02 -1.77 3.55
CA TYR A 61 2.68 -1.25 3.47
C TYR A 61 1.65 -2.35 3.72
N GLU A 62 0.41 -1.95 3.95
CA GLU A 62 -0.70 -2.87 4.05
C GLU A 62 -1.50 -2.75 2.77
N GLU A 63 -2.00 -3.85 2.27
CA GLU A 63 -2.85 -3.82 1.09
C GLU A 63 -4.29 -3.73 1.50
N GLU A 64 -5.01 -2.83 0.89
CA GLU A 64 -6.44 -2.65 1.16
C GLU A 64 -7.19 -2.66 -0.15
N GLU A 65 -8.44 -3.04 -0.09
CA GLU A 65 -9.27 -3.01 -1.29
C GLU A 65 -9.74 -1.60 -1.53
N GLY A 66 -9.45 -1.10 -2.69
CA GLY A 66 -9.94 0.20 -3.10
C GLY A 66 -11.03 0.04 -4.12
N ARG A 67 -11.57 1.13 -4.61
CA ARG A 67 -12.62 1.07 -5.59
C ARG A 67 -12.19 0.44 -6.88
N LYS A 68 -10.98 0.69 -7.28
CA LYS A 68 -10.50 0.20 -8.55
C LYS A 68 -9.46 -0.87 -8.40
N GLY A 69 -9.33 -1.46 -7.24
CA GLY A 69 -8.34 -2.48 -7.04
C GLY A 69 -7.63 -2.24 -5.73
N LYS A 70 -6.54 -2.94 -5.53
CA LYS A 70 -5.82 -2.84 -4.27
C LYS A 70 -5.03 -1.57 -4.17
N VAL A 71 -4.97 -1.02 -2.98
CA VAL A 71 -4.20 0.18 -2.74
C VAL A 71 -3.29 -0.07 -1.54
N ALA A 72 -2.21 0.67 -1.47
CA ALA A 72 -1.28 0.58 -0.35
C ALA A 72 -1.71 1.57 0.72
N ALA A 73 -1.66 1.13 1.96
CA ALA A 73 -2.00 1.98 3.10
C ALA A 73 -0.92 1.83 4.14
N LYS A 74 -0.84 2.79 5.02
CA LYS A 74 0.14 2.78 6.10
C LYS A 74 1.54 2.54 5.58
N VAL A 75 1.86 3.24 4.51
CA VAL A 75 3.15 3.11 3.87
C VAL A 75 4.23 3.76 4.71
N ALA A 76 5.28 3.02 4.98
CA ALA A 76 6.39 3.54 5.77
C ALA A 76 7.70 3.15 5.12
N VAL A 77 8.67 4.04 5.18
CA VAL A 77 9.97 3.77 4.61
C VAL A 77 10.72 2.83 5.55
N ILE A 78 11.36 1.83 5.02
CA ILE A 78 12.09 0.86 5.83
C ILE A 78 13.57 0.86 5.54
#